data_157a4837ba630f6c3f24788343d85015
#
_entry.id   157a4837ba630f6c3f24788343d85015
#
_cell.length_a   1.000
_cell.length_b   1.000
_cell.length_c   1.000
_cell.angle_alpha   90.00
_cell.angle_beta   90.00
_cell.angle_gamma   90.00
#
_symmetry.space_group_name_H-M   'P 1'
#
loop_
_entity.id
_entity.type
_entity.pdbx_description
1 polymer ?
#
loop_
_entity_poly.entity_id
_entity_poly.type
_entity_poly.pdbx_seq_one_letter_code
_entity_poly.pdbx_strand_id
1 'polypeptide(L)'
;MTDTTIEMLIQGGSYFAIFALMITNGAVSFPSSQVLYIIAGYFVAQGNLAFFLVALVGAFGNAIGNIVLYELARKHGRTFIARMKLFPERELAKVEHAFKKKGAWFIFIGKLLPAIKVFVPITAGLGKFSRELFSPLMFIASFIWAIGFISIGYFFGKSSDLFGRYAIILVIVAVVVILLFYRYINSPEVVNEIEK
;
A
#
# COMPACT_ATOMS: atom_id res chain seq x y z
N MET A 1 -33.07 19.43 -7.73
CA MET A 1 -31.76 19.19 -7.06
C MET A 1 -30.76 20.08 -7.77
N THR A 2 -30.12 20.98 -7.03
CA THR A 2 -29.11 21.87 -7.61
C THR A 2 -27.87 21.06 -8.00
N ASP A 3 -27.20 21.46 -9.08
CA ASP A 3 -25.94 20.77 -9.56
C ASP A 3 -24.95 20.55 -8.42
N THR A 4 -24.85 21.50 -7.49
CA THR A 4 -24.03 21.42 -6.27
C THR A 4 -24.37 20.21 -5.36
N THR A 5 -25.65 19.83 -5.27
CA THR A 5 -26.07 18.68 -4.45
C THR A 5 -25.64 17.37 -5.09
N ILE A 6 -25.71 17.28 -6.41
CA ILE A 6 -25.27 16.09 -7.18
C ILE A 6 -23.74 15.95 -7.09
N GLU A 7 -23.00 17.05 -7.23
CA GLU A 7 -21.54 17.07 -7.07
C GLU A 7 -21.10 16.60 -5.69
N MET A 8 -21.74 17.11 -4.61
CA MET A 8 -21.44 16.67 -3.23
C MET A 8 -21.73 15.17 -3.03
N LEU A 9 -22.80 14.62 -3.61
CA LEU A 9 -23.12 13.20 -3.53
C LEU A 9 -22.10 12.33 -4.29
N ILE A 10 -21.67 12.77 -5.46
CA ILE A 10 -20.64 12.07 -6.24
C ILE A 10 -19.30 12.11 -5.50
N GLN A 11 -18.90 13.28 -4.99
CA GLN A 11 -17.65 13.41 -4.23
C GLN A 11 -17.69 12.58 -2.95
N GLY A 12 -18.77 12.66 -2.16
CA GLY A 12 -18.94 11.87 -0.94
C GLY A 12 -18.92 10.37 -1.21
N GLY A 13 -19.56 9.90 -2.28
CA GLY A 13 -19.51 8.53 -2.73
C GLY A 13 -18.10 8.07 -3.11
N SER A 14 -17.32 8.96 -3.74
CA SER A 14 -15.91 8.64 -4.12
C SER A 14 -15.01 8.47 -2.89
N TYR A 15 -15.13 9.33 -1.86
CA TYR A 15 -14.37 9.18 -0.62
C TYR A 15 -14.75 7.90 0.14
N PHE A 16 -16.04 7.57 0.18
CA PHE A 16 -16.50 6.32 0.78
C PHE A 16 -15.95 5.10 0.04
N ALA A 17 -15.95 5.11 -1.28
CA ALA A 17 -15.38 4.05 -2.10
C ALA A 17 -13.87 3.89 -1.84
N ILE A 18 -13.13 4.98 -1.80
CA ILE A 18 -11.70 4.97 -1.46
C ILE A 18 -11.49 4.36 -0.07
N PHE A 19 -12.26 4.77 0.92
CA PHE A 19 -12.18 4.25 2.28
C PHE A 19 -12.41 2.74 2.32
N ALA A 20 -13.51 2.26 1.74
CA ALA A 20 -13.87 0.84 1.73
C ALA A 20 -12.82 -0.02 0.99
N LEU A 21 -12.37 0.44 -0.20
CA LEU A 21 -11.34 -0.24 -0.97
C LEU A 21 -9.99 -0.26 -0.23
N MET A 22 -9.68 0.79 0.54
CA MET A 22 -8.46 0.81 1.33
C MET A 22 -8.52 -0.06 2.58
N ILE A 23 -9.69 -0.30 3.18
CA ILE A 23 -9.85 -1.33 4.22
C ILE A 23 -9.53 -2.70 3.65
N THR A 24 -10.12 -3.07 2.52
CA THR A 24 -9.83 -4.35 1.84
C THR A 24 -8.36 -4.47 1.45
N ASN A 25 -7.76 -3.40 0.91
CA ASN A 25 -6.33 -3.40 0.62
C ASN A 25 -5.47 -3.61 1.87
N GLY A 26 -5.81 -2.99 2.99
CA GLY A 26 -5.09 -3.16 4.25
C GLY A 26 -5.17 -4.59 4.81
N ALA A 27 -6.32 -5.26 4.62
CA ALA A 27 -6.56 -6.61 5.13
C ALA A 27 -6.01 -7.71 4.22
N VAL A 28 -6.18 -7.61 2.89
CA VAL A 28 -5.85 -8.68 1.95
C VAL A 28 -4.96 -8.23 0.77
N SER A 29 -4.51 -6.96 0.79
CA SER A 29 -3.66 -6.34 -0.24
C SER A 29 -4.26 -6.27 -1.64
N PHE A 30 -5.55 -6.40 -1.75
CA PHE A 30 -6.33 -6.26 -2.98
C PHE A 30 -7.48 -5.27 -2.76
N PRO A 31 -7.80 -4.41 -3.74
CA PRO A 31 -7.02 -4.10 -4.95
C PRO A 31 -5.71 -3.34 -4.65
N SER A 32 -4.88 -3.11 -5.67
CA SER A 32 -3.59 -2.41 -5.50
C SER A 32 -3.78 -0.98 -5.01
N SER A 33 -3.23 -0.65 -3.83
CA SER A 33 -3.30 0.71 -3.28
C SER A 33 -2.58 1.74 -4.13
N GLN A 34 -1.50 1.36 -4.82
CA GLN A 34 -0.77 2.24 -5.73
C GLN A 34 -1.67 2.72 -6.85
N VAL A 35 -2.33 1.77 -7.53
CA VAL A 35 -3.23 2.08 -8.65
C VAL A 35 -4.39 2.95 -8.18
N LEU A 36 -5.01 2.62 -7.04
CA LEU A 36 -6.12 3.39 -6.48
C LEU A 36 -5.72 4.83 -6.16
N TYR A 37 -4.56 5.04 -5.53
CA TYR A 37 -4.09 6.39 -5.20
C TYR A 37 -3.65 7.18 -6.42
N ILE A 38 -3.04 6.53 -7.44
CA ILE A 38 -2.69 7.20 -8.70
C ILE A 38 -3.98 7.67 -9.41
N ILE A 39 -5.00 6.82 -9.50
CA ILE A 39 -6.30 7.19 -10.08
C ILE A 39 -6.93 8.34 -9.27
N ALA A 40 -6.96 8.23 -7.95
CA ALA A 40 -7.50 9.30 -7.09
C ALA A 40 -6.73 10.61 -7.27
N GLY A 41 -5.40 10.56 -7.41
CA GLY A 41 -4.54 11.72 -7.68
C GLY A 41 -4.85 12.38 -9.02
N TYR A 42 -5.17 11.61 -10.04
CA TYR A 42 -5.66 12.15 -11.31
C TYR A 42 -6.96 12.95 -11.13
N PHE A 43 -7.93 12.42 -10.38
CA PHE A 43 -9.18 13.15 -10.07
C PHE A 43 -8.95 14.39 -9.18
N VAL A 44 -7.95 14.36 -8.31
CA VAL A 44 -7.49 15.55 -7.57
C VAL A 44 -6.97 16.62 -8.53
N ALA A 45 -6.18 16.22 -9.54
CA ALA A 45 -5.67 17.16 -10.55
C ALA A 45 -6.77 17.81 -11.40
N GLN A 46 -7.89 17.11 -11.62
CA GLN A 46 -9.07 17.62 -12.29
C GLN A 46 -9.97 18.50 -11.38
N GLY A 47 -9.63 18.65 -10.09
CA GLY A 47 -10.42 19.43 -9.13
C GLY A 47 -11.62 18.69 -8.53
N ASN A 48 -11.82 17.42 -8.86
CA ASN A 48 -12.96 16.63 -8.39
C ASN A 48 -12.82 16.14 -6.94
N LEU A 49 -11.58 15.99 -6.45
CA LEU A 49 -11.26 15.50 -5.11
C LEU A 49 -10.21 16.40 -4.43
N ALA A 50 -10.27 16.47 -3.09
CA ALA A 50 -9.28 17.20 -2.30
C ALA A 50 -8.12 16.29 -1.92
N PHE A 51 -6.88 16.71 -2.23
CA PHE A 51 -5.66 15.94 -2.04
C PHE A 51 -5.51 15.35 -0.63
N PHE A 52 -5.53 16.22 0.38
CA PHE A 52 -5.35 15.80 1.77
C PHE A 52 -6.49 14.93 2.29
N LEU A 53 -7.72 15.17 1.84
CA LEU A 53 -8.87 14.39 2.26
C LEU A 53 -8.80 12.96 1.69
N VAL A 54 -8.40 12.80 0.43
CA VAL A 54 -8.14 11.48 -0.17
C VAL A 54 -7.04 10.76 0.61
N ALA A 55 -5.94 11.45 0.93
CA ALA A 55 -4.83 10.86 1.67
C ALA A 55 -5.25 10.42 3.08
N LEU A 56 -6.00 11.25 3.81
CA LEU A 56 -6.51 10.93 5.15
C LEU A 56 -7.48 9.75 5.11
N VAL A 57 -8.52 9.84 4.29
CA VAL A 57 -9.57 8.81 4.20
C VAL A 57 -8.97 7.47 3.78
N GLY A 58 -8.09 7.49 2.77
CA GLY A 58 -7.42 6.29 2.30
C GLY A 58 -6.46 5.70 3.33
N ALA A 59 -5.68 6.54 4.03
CA ALA A 59 -4.78 6.10 5.09
C ALA A 59 -5.54 5.48 6.27
N PHE A 60 -6.65 6.09 6.70
CA PHE A 60 -7.51 5.52 7.74
C PHE A 60 -8.08 4.16 7.33
N GLY A 61 -8.65 4.06 6.12
CA GLY A 61 -9.15 2.78 5.62
C GLY A 61 -8.06 1.71 5.59
N ASN A 62 -6.89 2.03 5.03
CA ASN A 62 -5.78 1.08 4.97
C ASN A 62 -5.25 0.69 6.35
N ALA A 63 -5.14 1.65 7.29
CA ALA A 63 -4.72 1.37 8.66
C ALA A 63 -5.70 0.43 9.38
N ILE A 64 -7.01 0.65 9.24
CA ILE A 64 -8.05 -0.22 9.80
C ILE A 64 -7.89 -1.65 9.26
N GLY A 65 -7.75 -1.84 7.94
CA GLY A 65 -7.53 -3.15 7.34
C GLY A 65 -6.27 -3.84 7.86
N ASN A 66 -5.16 -3.12 8.03
CA ASN A 66 -3.94 -3.65 8.62
C ASN A 66 -4.12 -4.03 10.11
N ILE A 67 -4.85 -3.22 10.87
CA ILE A 67 -5.14 -3.52 12.29
C ILE A 67 -5.99 -4.78 12.39
N VAL A 68 -6.98 -4.96 11.53
CA VAL A 68 -7.79 -6.19 11.48
C VAL A 68 -6.91 -7.40 11.21
N LEU A 69 -6.03 -7.35 10.21
CA LEU A 69 -5.12 -8.45 9.89
C LEU A 69 -4.12 -8.73 11.02
N TYR A 70 -3.59 -7.68 11.65
CA TYR A 70 -2.74 -7.77 12.85
C TYR A 70 -3.46 -8.48 14.00
N GLU A 71 -4.70 -8.10 14.30
CA GLU A 71 -5.47 -8.72 15.39
C GLU A 71 -5.82 -10.18 15.10
N LEU A 72 -6.15 -10.50 13.85
CA LEU A 72 -6.38 -11.88 13.42
C LEU A 72 -5.13 -12.74 13.62
N ALA A 73 -3.96 -12.25 13.20
CA ALA A 73 -2.69 -12.93 13.40
C ALA A 73 -2.33 -13.07 14.89
N ARG A 74 -2.54 -12.01 15.68
CA ARG A 74 -2.28 -11.99 17.12
C ARG A 74 -3.15 -12.97 17.90
N LYS A 75 -4.44 -13.05 17.53
CA LYS A 75 -5.44 -13.89 18.24
C LYS A 75 -5.36 -15.36 17.83
N HIS A 76 -5.24 -15.64 16.54
CA HIS A 76 -5.39 -16.98 16.00
C HIS A 76 -4.06 -17.66 15.64
N GLY A 77 -2.95 -16.91 15.62
CA GLY A 77 -1.62 -17.44 15.43
C GLY A 77 -1.31 -17.89 13.99
N ARG A 78 -0.14 -18.53 13.84
CA ARG A 78 0.43 -18.91 12.53
C ARG A 78 -0.43 -19.92 11.77
N THR A 79 -1.03 -20.88 12.45
CA THR A 79 -1.85 -21.92 11.82
C THR A 79 -3.05 -21.34 11.08
N PHE A 80 -3.67 -20.30 11.65
CA PHE A 80 -4.79 -19.60 11.00
C PHE A 80 -4.32 -18.84 9.75
N ILE A 81 -3.21 -18.12 9.84
CA ILE A 81 -2.65 -17.37 8.71
C ILE A 81 -2.25 -18.31 7.57
N ALA A 82 -1.64 -19.46 7.89
CA ALA A 82 -1.29 -20.48 6.88
C ALA A 82 -2.53 -21.05 6.16
N ARG A 83 -3.66 -21.22 6.88
CA ARG A 83 -4.93 -21.68 6.30
C ARG A 83 -5.54 -20.68 5.30
N MET A 84 -5.27 -19.40 5.43
CA MET A 84 -5.77 -18.38 4.50
C MET A 84 -5.18 -18.54 3.08
N LYS A 85 -4.05 -19.22 2.94
CA LYS A 85 -3.32 -19.44 1.65
C LYS A 85 -3.00 -18.16 0.86
N LEU A 86 -3.15 -17.00 1.49
CA LEU A 86 -2.89 -15.68 0.89
C LEU A 86 -1.42 -15.26 1.04
N PHE A 87 -0.70 -15.89 1.98
CA PHE A 87 0.64 -15.47 2.37
C PHE A 87 1.61 -16.67 2.30
N PRO A 88 2.59 -16.66 1.38
CA PRO A 88 3.61 -17.71 1.29
C PRO A 88 4.42 -17.82 2.59
N GLU A 89 4.51 -19.02 3.16
CA GLU A 89 5.18 -19.26 4.45
C GLU A 89 6.67 -18.88 4.44
N ARG A 90 7.34 -19.14 3.32
CA ARG A 90 8.76 -18.80 3.15
C ARG A 90 8.99 -17.30 3.29
N GLU A 91 8.16 -16.49 2.64
CA GLU A 91 8.26 -15.03 2.70
C GLU A 91 7.88 -14.50 4.08
N LEU A 92 6.85 -15.07 4.70
CA LEU A 92 6.47 -14.73 6.06
C LEU A 92 7.61 -14.98 7.05
N ALA A 93 8.31 -16.11 6.95
CA ALA A 93 9.43 -16.45 7.82
C ALA A 93 10.61 -15.46 7.67
N LYS A 94 10.93 -15.03 6.44
CA LYS A 94 11.97 -14.02 6.20
C LYS A 94 11.64 -12.68 6.86
N VAL A 95 10.40 -12.22 6.68
CA VAL A 95 9.93 -10.96 7.25
C VAL A 95 9.87 -11.03 8.78
N GLU A 96 9.45 -12.16 9.33
CA GLU A 96 9.44 -12.42 10.78
C GLU A 96 10.85 -12.38 11.38
N HIS A 97 11.83 -12.97 10.71
CA HIS A 97 13.24 -12.93 11.14
C HIS A 97 13.77 -11.48 11.14
N ALA A 98 13.52 -10.72 10.09
CA ALA A 98 13.93 -9.31 9.99
C ALA A 98 13.23 -8.45 11.06
N PHE A 99 11.97 -8.73 11.36
CA PHE A 99 11.21 -8.05 12.42
C PHE A 99 11.83 -8.29 13.81
N LYS A 100 12.15 -9.54 14.14
CA LYS A 100 12.81 -9.87 15.42
C LYS A 100 14.12 -9.12 15.62
N LYS A 101 14.88 -8.87 14.56
CA LYS A 101 16.17 -8.17 14.60
C LYS A 101 16.03 -6.65 14.71
N LYS A 102 15.04 -6.03 14.06
CA LYS A 102 14.94 -4.58 13.85
C LYS A 102 13.74 -3.90 14.55
N GLY A 103 12.81 -4.68 15.13
CA GLY A 103 11.69 -4.16 15.93
C GLY A 103 10.77 -3.18 15.22
N ALA A 104 10.36 -2.11 15.94
CA ALA A 104 9.41 -1.11 15.47
C ALA A 104 9.84 -0.39 14.17
N TRP A 105 11.13 -0.15 14.01
CA TRP A 105 11.68 0.46 12.80
C TRP A 105 11.39 -0.38 11.56
N PHE A 106 11.49 -1.70 11.69
CA PHE A 106 11.17 -2.60 10.60
C PHE A 106 9.68 -2.55 10.22
N ILE A 107 8.78 -2.39 11.19
CA ILE A 107 7.34 -2.24 10.93
C ILE A 107 7.09 -1.03 10.04
N PHE A 108 7.68 0.12 10.40
CA PHE A 108 7.50 1.36 9.66
C PHE A 108 8.08 1.28 8.23
N ILE A 109 9.35 0.92 8.11
CA ILE A 109 10.03 0.82 6.81
C ILE A 109 9.44 -0.31 5.96
N GLY A 110 9.16 -1.47 6.58
CA GLY A 110 8.55 -2.61 5.89
C GLY A 110 7.18 -2.27 5.28
N LYS A 111 6.41 -1.39 5.94
CA LYS A 111 5.15 -0.90 5.40
C LYS A 111 5.33 -0.01 4.16
N LEU A 112 6.45 0.69 4.06
CA LEU A 112 6.79 1.52 2.90
C LEU A 112 7.46 0.73 1.75
N LEU A 113 7.68 -0.57 1.91
CA LEU A 113 8.26 -1.43 0.88
C LEU A 113 7.18 -2.28 0.21
N PRO A 114 6.94 -2.16 -1.11
CA PRO A 114 5.85 -2.85 -1.82
C PRO A 114 5.81 -4.35 -1.61
N ALA A 115 6.98 -5.01 -1.65
CA ALA A 115 7.10 -6.46 -1.57
C ALA A 115 6.75 -7.05 -0.20
N ILE A 116 7.03 -6.33 0.88
CA ILE A 116 6.90 -6.84 2.26
C ILE A 116 5.77 -6.21 3.07
N LYS A 117 5.20 -5.09 2.60
CA LYS A 117 4.15 -4.35 3.34
C LYS A 117 2.98 -5.20 3.80
N VAL A 118 2.64 -6.24 3.02
CA VAL A 118 1.52 -7.15 3.31
C VAL A 118 1.80 -8.09 4.48
N PHE A 119 3.06 -8.44 4.71
CA PHE A 119 3.47 -9.34 5.78
C PHE A 119 3.66 -8.60 7.12
N VAL A 120 3.84 -7.26 7.08
CA VAL A 120 4.11 -6.46 8.28
C VAL A 120 3.02 -6.59 9.36
N PRO A 121 1.71 -6.47 9.06
CA PRO A 121 0.67 -6.65 10.07
C PRO A 121 0.67 -8.05 10.67
N ILE A 122 0.93 -9.07 9.83
CA ILE A 122 0.95 -10.47 10.26
C ILE A 122 2.10 -10.71 11.22
N THR A 123 3.32 -10.31 10.83
CA THR A 123 4.51 -10.53 11.67
C THR A 123 4.45 -9.75 12.98
N ALA A 124 3.91 -8.53 12.96
CA ALA A 124 3.68 -7.75 14.16
C ALA A 124 2.65 -8.42 15.08
N GLY A 125 1.57 -8.99 14.51
CA GLY A 125 0.56 -9.72 15.25
C GLY A 125 1.08 -11.00 15.86
N LEU A 126 1.77 -11.83 15.08
CA LEU A 126 2.40 -13.07 15.56
C LEU A 126 3.47 -12.81 16.63
N GLY A 127 4.26 -11.74 16.46
CA GLY A 127 5.25 -11.28 17.44
C GLY A 127 4.67 -10.56 18.64
N LYS A 128 3.33 -10.44 18.75
CA LYS A 128 2.61 -9.75 19.83
C LYS A 128 3.12 -8.32 20.08
N PHE A 129 3.51 -7.60 19.00
CA PHE A 129 3.93 -6.21 19.11
C PHE A 129 2.86 -5.35 19.78
N SER A 130 3.25 -4.25 20.45
CA SER A 130 2.29 -3.37 21.14
C SER A 130 1.27 -2.76 20.18
N ARG A 131 -0.02 -2.84 20.52
CA ARG A 131 -1.12 -2.22 19.76
C ARG A 131 -1.02 -0.72 19.74
N GLU A 132 -0.60 -0.13 20.85
CA GLU A 132 -0.48 1.32 21.04
C GLU A 132 0.57 1.93 20.11
N LEU A 133 1.61 1.17 19.79
CA LEU A 133 2.64 1.59 18.82
C LEU A 133 2.29 1.17 17.39
N PHE A 134 1.68 -0.01 17.21
CA PHE A 134 1.36 -0.52 15.87
C PHE A 134 0.36 0.37 15.13
N SER A 135 -0.74 0.76 15.79
CA SER A 135 -1.82 1.50 15.14
C SER A 135 -1.37 2.86 14.60
N PRO A 136 -0.70 3.73 15.37
CA PRO A 136 -0.21 5.00 14.84
C PRO A 136 0.89 4.82 13.78
N LEU A 137 1.78 3.84 13.94
CA LEU A 137 2.80 3.55 12.92
C LEU A 137 2.16 3.15 11.59
N MET A 138 1.12 2.31 11.62
CA MET A 138 0.41 1.92 10.40
C MET A 138 -0.30 3.09 9.75
N PHE A 139 -0.94 3.95 10.55
CA PHE A 139 -1.59 5.14 10.01
C PHE A 139 -0.58 6.09 9.35
N ILE A 140 0.51 6.45 10.06
CA ILE A 140 1.53 7.37 9.54
C ILE A 140 2.18 6.81 8.26
N ALA A 141 2.57 5.54 8.27
CA ALA A 141 3.17 4.91 7.09
C ALA A 141 2.18 4.83 5.92
N SER A 142 0.89 4.53 6.18
CA SER A 142 -0.15 4.51 5.15
C SER A 142 -0.43 5.91 4.60
N PHE A 143 -0.33 6.95 5.44
CA PHE A 143 -0.51 8.33 5.02
C PHE A 143 0.63 8.82 4.13
N ILE A 144 1.88 8.53 4.51
CA ILE A 144 3.06 8.83 3.68
C ILE A 144 2.97 8.11 2.34
N TRP A 145 2.56 6.83 2.35
CA TRP A 145 2.32 6.04 1.14
C TRP A 145 1.26 6.67 0.25
N ALA A 146 0.14 7.09 0.83
CA ALA A 146 -0.95 7.75 0.12
C ALA A 146 -0.49 9.04 -0.54
N ILE A 147 0.19 9.94 0.22
CA ILE A 147 0.73 11.20 -0.32
C ILE A 147 1.63 10.91 -1.53
N GLY A 148 2.55 9.96 -1.43
CA GLY A 148 3.46 9.63 -2.53
C GLY A 148 2.73 9.25 -3.82
N PHE A 149 1.79 8.31 -3.75
CA PHE A 149 1.09 7.82 -4.93
C PHE A 149 -0.01 8.77 -5.45
N ILE A 150 -0.68 9.52 -4.57
CA ILE A 150 -1.60 10.59 -4.99
C ILE A 150 -0.82 11.70 -5.70
N SER A 151 0.37 12.08 -5.21
CA SER A 151 1.24 13.06 -5.88
C SER A 151 1.61 12.61 -7.28
N ILE A 152 2.00 11.36 -7.47
CA ILE A 152 2.27 10.79 -8.79
C ILE A 152 1.05 10.99 -9.68
N GLY A 153 -0.14 10.54 -9.27
CA GLY A 153 -1.37 10.69 -10.04
C GLY A 153 -1.74 12.16 -10.31
N TYR A 154 -1.51 13.04 -9.35
CA TYR A 154 -1.75 14.48 -9.50
C TYR A 154 -0.85 15.10 -10.57
N PHE A 155 0.46 14.82 -10.54
CA PHE A 155 1.38 15.32 -11.55
C PHE A 155 1.05 14.76 -12.94
N PHE A 156 0.67 13.49 -13.02
CA PHE A 156 0.18 12.89 -14.26
C PHE A 156 -1.07 13.59 -14.78
N GLY A 157 -2.04 13.88 -13.93
CA GLY A 157 -3.27 14.57 -14.32
C GLY A 157 -3.04 16.01 -14.78
N LYS A 158 -2.10 16.74 -14.16
CA LYS A 158 -1.72 18.12 -14.57
C LYS A 158 -0.88 18.14 -15.84
N SER A 159 -0.15 17.09 -16.13
CA SER A 159 0.76 16.98 -17.29
C SER A 159 0.15 16.15 -18.42
N SER A 160 -1.18 16.07 -18.51
CA SER A 160 -1.89 15.22 -19.48
C SER A 160 -1.44 15.42 -20.93
N ASP A 161 -1.13 16.65 -21.34
CA ASP A 161 -0.65 16.96 -22.68
C ASP A 161 0.77 16.43 -22.96
N LEU A 162 1.64 16.46 -21.94
CA LEU A 162 2.98 15.84 -22.00
C LEU A 162 2.87 14.32 -22.02
N PHE A 163 1.94 13.75 -21.22
CA PHE A 163 1.71 12.32 -21.18
C PHE A 163 1.16 11.76 -22.50
N GLY A 164 0.19 12.44 -23.11
CA GLY A 164 -0.33 12.03 -24.42
C GLY A 164 0.78 11.92 -25.47
N ARG A 165 1.74 12.84 -25.43
CA ARG A 165 2.86 12.90 -26.38
C ARG A 165 3.98 11.89 -26.08
N TYR A 166 4.24 11.59 -24.80
CA TYR A 166 5.36 10.74 -24.37
C TYR A 166 4.91 9.42 -23.69
N ALA A 167 3.62 9.13 -23.67
CA ALA A 167 3.05 7.94 -22.98
C ALA A 167 3.76 6.64 -23.38
N ILE A 168 4.01 6.43 -24.68
CA ILE A 168 4.66 5.22 -25.21
C ILE A 168 6.10 5.14 -24.68
N ILE A 169 6.85 6.25 -24.70
CA ILE A 169 8.24 6.29 -24.23
C ILE A 169 8.30 5.99 -22.74
N LEU A 170 7.38 6.57 -21.95
CA LEU A 170 7.31 6.34 -20.50
C LEU A 170 6.96 4.89 -20.16
N VAL A 171 6.05 4.27 -20.91
CA VAL A 171 5.72 2.85 -20.75
C VAL A 171 6.94 1.98 -21.08
N ILE A 172 7.65 2.27 -22.17
CA ILE A 172 8.86 1.53 -22.55
C ILE A 172 9.92 1.66 -21.45
N VAL A 173 10.18 2.88 -20.95
CA VAL A 173 11.13 3.12 -19.85
C VAL A 173 10.73 2.36 -18.60
N ALA A 174 9.44 2.40 -18.22
CA ALA A 174 8.96 1.65 -17.05
C ALA A 174 9.14 0.14 -17.21
N VAL A 175 8.84 -0.42 -18.38
CA VAL A 175 9.06 -1.84 -18.68
C VAL A 175 10.54 -2.19 -18.62
N VAL A 176 11.41 -1.37 -19.21
CA VAL A 176 12.87 -1.58 -19.16
C VAL A 176 13.38 -1.56 -17.71
N VAL A 177 12.94 -0.59 -16.89
CA VAL A 177 13.32 -0.51 -15.47
C VAL A 177 12.85 -1.75 -14.71
N ILE A 178 11.62 -2.21 -14.94
CA ILE A 178 11.07 -3.43 -14.32
C ILE A 178 11.90 -4.65 -14.73
N LEU A 179 12.25 -4.79 -16.01
CA LEU A 179 13.04 -5.92 -16.51
C LEU A 179 14.48 -5.88 -15.95
N LEU A 180 15.11 -4.71 -15.86
CA LEU A 180 16.44 -4.56 -15.25
C LEU A 180 16.40 -4.90 -13.78
N PHE A 181 15.38 -4.43 -13.05
CA PHE A 181 15.20 -4.75 -11.64
C PHE A 181 14.94 -6.25 -11.41
N TYR A 182 14.08 -6.86 -12.24
CA TYR A 182 13.85 -8.31 -12.22
C TYR A 182 15.13 -9.10 -12.47
N ARG A 183 15.93 -8.69 -13.47
CA ARG A 183 17.21 -9.32 -13.79
C ARG A 183 18.24 -9.15 -12.66
N TYR A 184 18.26 -7.98 -12.02
CA TYR A 184 19.13 -7.72 -10.86
C TYR A 184 18.80 -8.61 -9.67
N ILE A 185 17.51 -8.71 -9.28
CA ILE A 185 17.09 -9.56 -8.15
C ILE A 185 17.34 -11.04 -8.40
N ASN A 186 17.23 -11.49 -9.65
CA ASN A 186 17.50 -12.89 -10.02
C ASN A 186 18.95 -13.13 -10.44
N SER A 187 19.86 -12.18 -10.22
CA SER A 187 21.27 -12.38 -10.50
C SER A 187 21.86 -13.43 -9.54
N PRO A 188 22.82 -14.26 -10.00
CA PRO A 188 23.45 -15.29 -9.14
C PRO A 188 24.10 -14.71 -7.87
N GLU A 189 24.57 -13.47 -7.93
CA GLU A 189 25.17 -12.77 -6.80
C GLU A 189 24.15 -12.50 -5.70
N VAL A 190 22.97 -11.99 -6.04
CA VAL A 190 21.89 -11.68 -5.09
C VAL A 190 21.25 -12.96 -4.55
N VAL A 191 21.05 -13.96 -5.40
CA VAL A 191 20.46 -15.25 -5.01
C VAL A 191 21.38 -15.98 -4.03
N ASN A 192 22.70 -16.03 -4.30
CA ASN A 192 23.69 -16.68 -3.42
C ASN A 192 23.89 -15.96 -2.07
N GLU A 193 23.65 -14.65 -1.98
CA GLU A 193 23.67 -13.93 -0.69
C GLU A 193 22.43 -14.20 0.17
N ILE A 194 21.31 -14.55 -0.44
CA ILE A 194 20.05 -14.85 0.27
C ILE A 194 20.01 -16.30 0.77
N GLU A 195 20.74 -17.21 0.11
CA GLU A 195 20.80 -18.64 0.47
C GLU A 195 21.90 -18.97 1.50
N LYS A 196 22.77 -18.02 1.85
CA LYS A 196 23.73 -18.10 2.97
C LYS A 196 23.11 -17.60 4.27
#